data_6e5515af7d3cb095aac83e9e43d69089
#
_entry.id   6e5515af7d3cb095aac83e9e43d69089
#
_cell.length_a   1.000
_cell.length_b   1.000
_cell.length_c   1.000
_cell.angle_alpha   90.00
_cell.angle_beta   90.00
_cell.angle_gamma   90.00
#
_symmetry.space_group_name_H-M   'P 1'
#
loop_
_entity.id
_entity.type
_entity.pdbx_description
1 polymer ?
#
loop_
_entity_poly.entity_id
_entity_poly.type
_entity_poly.pdbx_seq_one_letter_code
_entity_poly.pdbx_strand_id
1 'polypeptide(L)'
;AYEIRLSLVGSEMCIRDRYNPCVEIGMYPVDLTTGETGWAFCNLCEINVKACTTPAIFLRACKAAAILGTLQAGYDRFEYLGETTERIVRREALLGCSMTGMMDNPAIAFDPAMQRQGAELILAENELMARKLGINPCARATCVKPAGTTSCILGTASGIHAHHARRYFRRVQANVNETPYQYFKLHNQRAVEKSVWNPNGTDAVITFCIEVPEGARTLNEVGAIDLLTHVKLTQENWVNSGKREDRCAQPWLRHNVSNTITVREDEWDAVTDFIFAHREAFAGVSLLPMGGDLDYPQAPFVAVWTFDELIKEYAVGALFASGLIVDGLHAFDDDLWAACDCALGRGRSLDLPQIMPGEDLAQLQERIKKLLLQKDWVRRARKFATNYFGADVKRMTWCLKRVHNCKMWEDLKREYQPVDYTLMLETADNTENVALDPACAGGKCDVLAPTGGK
;
A
#
# COMPACT_ATOMS: atom_id res chain seq x y z
N ALA A 1 9.21 23.99 -3.92
CA ALA A 1 9.10 22.61 -3.46
C ALA A 1 10.35 22.27 -2.65
N TYR A 2 10.29 22.46 -1.35
CA TYR A 2 11.34 21.96 -0.45
C TYR A 2 11.02 20.51 -0.18
N GLU A 3 11.72 19.60 -0.86
CA GLU A 3 11.88 18.25 -0.36
C GLU A 3 12.71 18.37 0.93
N ILE A 4 12.05 18.51 2.05
CA ILE A 4 12.66 18.19 3.32
C ILE A 4 12.71 16.65 3.34
N ARG A 5 13.77 16.10 2.76
CA ARG A 5 14.24 14.79 3.14
C ARG A 5 14.74 14.91 4.57
N LEU A 6 13.84 14.87 5.54
CA LEU A 6 14.17 14.46 6.89
C LEU A 6 14.48 12.95 6.87
N SER A 7 15.36 12.60 5.92
CA SER A 7 15.94 11.29 5.89
C SER A 7 17.02 11.29 6.95
N LEU A 8 16.89 10.37 7.89
CA LEU A 8 17.95 9.95 8.78
C LEU A 8 18.20 10.91 9.95
N VAL A 9 17.24 10.96 10.87
CA VAL A 9 17.60 11.25 12.26
C VAL A 9 18.31 10.00 12.80
N GLY A 10 19.57 9.93 12.50
CA GLY A 10 20.53 8.96 13.00
C GLY A 10 21.84 9.69 13.23
N SER A 11 22.72 9.14 14.02
CA SER A 11 24.07 9.66 14.22
C SER A 11 24.78 9.89 12.88
N GLU A 12 25.89 10.62 12.85
CA GLU A 12 26.73 10.86 11.66
C GLU A 12 27.08 9.57 10.88
N MET A 13 26.88 8.40 11.48
CA MET A 13 27.02 7.09 10.87
C MET A 13 26.02 6.83 9.74
N CYS A 14 24.82 7.40 9.80
CA CYS A 14 23.78 7.20 8.78
C CYS A 14 24.12 7.79 7.41
N ILE A 15 24.99 8.79 7.35
CA ILE A 15 25.44 9.41 6.08
C ILE A 15 26.39 8.47 5.32
N ARG A 16 27.09 7.58 6.00
CA ARG A 16 28.01 6.59 5.42
C ARG A 16 27.36 5.26 5.12
N ASP A 17 26.16 5.02 5.70
CA ASP A 17 25.41 3.79 5.48
C ASP A 17 24.69 3.86 4.15
N ARG A 18 24.78 2.79 3.42
CA ARG A 18 24.05 2.64 2.15
C ARG A 18 22.87 1.73 2.39
N TYR A 19 21.69 2.32 2.31
CA TYR A 19 20.46 1.58 2.31
C TYR A 19 19.95 1.38 0.87
N ASN A 20 19.14 0.34 0.67
CA ASN A 20 18.40 0.15 -0.57
C ASN A 20 17.31 1.24 -0.72
N PRO A 21 16.70 1.41 -1.91
CA PRO A 21 15.70 2.49 -2.15
C PRO A 21 14.52 2.51 -1.18
N CYS A 22 14.07 1.34 -0.68
CA CYS A 22 12.98 1.26 0.30
C CYS A 22 13.46 1.40 1.76
N VAL A 23 14.77 1.57 1.98
CA VAL A 23 15.41 1.87 3.28
C VAL A 23 15.23 0.78 4.35
N GLU A 24 14.90 -0.47 3.99
CA GLU A 24 14.81 -1.58 4.95
C GLU A 24 16.12 -2.33 5.14
N ILE A 25 17.05 -2.29 4.19
CA ILE A 25 18.27 -3.09 4.20
C ILE A 25 19.50 -2.21 4.35
N GLY A 26 20.21 -2.38 5.46
CA GLY A 26 21.55 -1.80 5.64
C GLY A 26 22.60 -2.65 4.93
N MET A 27 23.37 -2.04 4.04
CA MET A 27 24.37 -2.68 3.19
C MET A 27 25.72 -1.98 3.28
N TYR A 28 26.81 -2.75 3.22
CA TYR A 28 28.17 -2.21 3.17
C TYR A 28 28.89 -2.71 1.91
N PRO A 29 28.73 -1.99 0.78
CA PRO A 29 29.22 -2.43 -0.53
C PRO A 29 30.71 -2.11 -0.75
N VAL A 30 31.55 -2.35 0.28
CA VAL A 30 32.99 -2.20 0.22
C VAL A 30 33.64 -3.52 0.59
N ASP A 31 34.55 -4.00 -0.24
CA ASP A 31 35.39 -5.16 0.07
C ASP A 31 36.41 -4.75 1.15
N LEU A 32 36.35 -5.43 2.30
CA LEU A 32 37.26 -5.15 3.41
C LEU A 32 38.71 -5.53 3.14
N THR A 33 38.97 -6.37 2.15
CA THR A 33 40.32 -6.84 1.79
C THR A 33 41.03 -5.85 0.89
N THR A 34 40.30 -5.35 -0.14
CA THR A 34 40.89 -4.48 -1.17
C THR A 34 40.54 -3.00 -0.99
N GLY A 35 39.49 -2.68 -0.22
CA GLY A 35 38.94 -1.34 -0.12
C GLY A 35 38.12 -0.91 -1.34
N GLU A 36 37.97 -1.77 -2.34
CA GLU A 36 37.20 -1.49 -3.54
C GLU A 36 35.68 -1.51 -3.28
N THR A 37 34.95 -0.71 -4.01
CA THR A 37 33.49 -0.72 -3.98
C THR A 37 32.92 -1.68 -5.00
N GLY A 38 31.88 -2.41 -4.61
CA GLY A 38 31.09 -3.29 -5.47
C GLY A 38 29.60 -3.13 -5.18
N TRP A 39 28.84 -4.18 -5.39
CA TRP A 39 27.40 -4.23 -5.11
C TRP A 39 27.14 -5.09 -3.89
N ALA A 40 26.08 -4.78 -3.18
CA ALA A 40 25.56 -5.62 -2.10
C ALA A 40 24.09 -5.95 -2.38
N PHE A 41 23.68 -7.15 -2.00
CA PHE A 41 22.33 -7.64 -2.22
C PHE A 41 21.75 -8.17 -0.92
N CYS A 42 20.43 -8.14 -0.82
CA CYS A 42 19.68 -8.78 0.25
C CYS A 42 18.61 -9.69 -0.32
N ASN A 43 18.42 -10.82 0.34
CA ASN A 43 17.46 -11.85 -0.04
C ASN A 43 16.18 -11.64 0.79
N LEU A 44 15.17 -11.05 0.15
CA LEU A 44 13.93 -10.65 0.80
C LEU A 44 12.90 -11.77 0.81
N CYS A 45 12.30 -11.99 1.99
CA CYS A 45 11.17 -12.87 2.20
C CYS A 45 10.14 -12.17 3.07
N GLU A 46 8.84 -12.43 2.85
CA GLU A 46 7.77 -11.82 3.65
C GLU A 46 6.95 -12.86 4.40
N ILE A 47 6.78 -12.64 5.69
CA ILE A 47 5.93 -13.40 6.59
C ILE A 47 4.56 -12.74 6.58
N ASN A 48 3.53 -13.45 6.14
CA ASN A 48 2.15 -12.99 6.21
C ASN A 48 1.61 -13.14 7.64
N VAL A 49 1.71 -12.07 8.45
CA VAL A 49 1.29 -12.09 9.86
C VAL A 49 -0.23 -12.22 10.01
N LYS A 50 -1.02 -11.72 9.04
CA LYS A 50 -2.47 -11.93 9.02
C LYS A 50 -2.85 -13.42 9.05
N ALA A 51 -2.09 -14.26 8.37
CA ALA A 51 -2.30 -15.71 8.36
C ALA A 51 -1.77 -16.42 9.61
N CYS A 52 -1.01 -15.73 10.46
CA CYS A 52 -0.44 -16.30 11.69
C CYS A 52 -1.45 -16.24 12.84
N THR A 53 -2.43 -17.14 12.86
CA THR A 53 -3.50 -17.15 13.87
C THR A 53 -3.04 -17.60 15.27
N THR A 54 -1.86 -18.19 15.38
CA THR A 54 -1.25 -18.62 16.65
C THR A 54 0.26 -18.35 16.66
N PRO A 55 0.89 -18.25 17.86
CA PRO A 55 2.34 -18.15 17.98
C PRO A 55 3.09 -19.27 17.26
N ALA A 56 2.60 -20.50 17.31
CA ALA A 56 3.23 -21.63 16.64
C ALA A 56 3.23 -21.50 15.10
N ILE A 57 2.17 -20.94 14.51
CA ILE A 57 2.11 -20.68 13.08
C ILE A 57 3.09 -19.57 12.71
N PHE A 58 3.19 -18.51 13.51
CA PHE A 58 4.15 -17.43 13.30
C PHE A 58 5.59 -17.95 13.30
N LEU A 59 5.98 -18.73 14.31
CA LEU A 59 7.32 -19.30 14.39
C LEU A 59 7.63 -20.25 13.22
N ARG A 60 6.63 -21.04 12.78
CA ARG A 60 6.79 -21.88 11.59
C ARG A 60 6.99 -21.04 10.32
N ALA A 61 6.30 -19.91 10.19
CA ALA A 61 6.49 -18.97 9.09
C ALA A 61 7.88 -18.31 9.12
N CYS A 62 8.38 -17.97 10.32
CA CYS A 62 9.75 -17.49 10.53
C CYS A 62 10.77 -18.50 10.03
N LYS A 63 10.60 -19.77 10.40
CA LYS A 63 11.46 -20.86 9.92
C LYS A 63 11.44 -20.98 8.40
N ALA A 64 10.26 -20.96 7.79
CA ALA A 64 10.12 -21.02 6.34
C ALA A 64 10.82 -19.84 5.64
N ALA A 65 10.66 -18.62 6.16
CA ALA A 65 11.31 -17.42 5.63
C ALA A 65 12.85 -17.55 5.72
N ALA A 66 13.38 -18.07 6.82
CA ALA A 66 14.82 -18.31 6.96
C ALA A 66 15.35 -19.30 5.92
N ILE A 67 14.63 -20.40 5.68
CA ILE A 67 15.00 -21.40 4.66
C ILE A 67 15.02 -20.77 3.29
N LEU A 68 13.92 -20.10 2.87
CA LEU A 68 13.80 -19.47 1.57
C LEU A 68 14.85 -18.38 1.36
N GLY A 69 15.05 -17.49 2.33
CA GLY A 69 16.05 -16.44 2.26
C GLY A 69 17.48 -16.99 2.14
N THR A 70 17.78 -18.07 2.87
CA THR A 70 19.10 -18.70 2.80
C THR A 70 19.33 -19.42 1.49
N LEU A 71 18.30 -20.04 0.89
CA LEU A 71 18.38 -20.59 -0.45
C LEU A 71 18.66 -19.51 -1.50
N GLN A 72 18.00 -18.36 -1.40
CA GLN A 72 18.28 -17.21 -2.27
C GLN A 72 19.71 -16.70 -2.09
N ALA A 73 20.23 -16.64 -0.85
CA ALA A 73 21.59 -16.23 -0.56
C ALA A 73 22.66 -17.16 -1.17
N GLY A 74 22.27 -18.37 -1.55
CA GLY A 74 23.12 -19.30 -2.31
C GLY A 74 23.39 -18.87 -3.74
N TYR A 75 22.63 -17.93 -4.31
CA TYR A 75 22.95 -17.29 -5.58
C TYR A 75 23.99 -16.20 -5.36
N ASP A 76 25.25 -16.55 -5.33
CA ASP A 76 26.36 -15.69 -4.97
C ASP A 76 27.39 -15.47 -6.08
N ARG A 77 27.09 -15.90 -7.30
CA ARG A 77 27.91 -15.70 -8.49
C ARG A 77 27.28 -14.67 -9.43
N PHE A 78 28.07 -13.67 -9.78
CA PHE A 78 27.62 -12.52 -10.54
C PHE A 78 28.57 -12.22 -11.69
N GLU A 79 28.42 -12.93 -12.81
CA GLU A 79 29.36 -12.89 -13.97
C GLU A 79 29.59 -11.46 -14.48
N TYR A 80 28.58 -10.58 -14.43
CA TYR A 80 28.70 -9.20 -14.96
C TYR A 80 29.11 -8.16 -13.90
N LEU A 81 29.16 -8.52 -12.62
CA LEU A 81 29.46 -7.58 -11.52
C LEU A 81 30.86 -7.78 -10.91
N GLY A 82 31.51 -8.87 -11.29
CA GLY A 82 32.90 -9.18 -10.93
C GLY A 82 33.10 -9.70 -9.51
N GLU A 83 34.30 -10.17 -9.25
CA GLU A 83 34.70 -10.86 -8.02
C GLU A 83 34.59 -9.99 -6.76
N THR A 84 34.80 -8.68 -6.87
CA THR A 84 34.65 -7.76 -5.73
C THR A 84 33.22 -7.81 -5.18
N THR A 85 32.22 -7.83 -6.05
CA THR A 85 30.81 -7.99 -5.67
C THR A 85 30.54 -9.36 -5.03
N GLU A 86 31.10 -10.43 -5.62
CA GLU A 86 30.96 -11.78 -5.06
C GLU A 86 31.53 -11.86 -3.63
N ARG A 87 32.71 -11.31 -3.40
CA ARG A 87 33.33 -11.27 -2.05
C ARG A 87 32.47 -10.48 -1.06
N ILE A 88 31.92 -9.32 -1.46
CA ILE A 88 31.05 -8.50 -0.62
C ILE A 88 29.77 -9.28 -0.25
N VAL A 89 29.10 -9.88 -1.22
CA VAL A 89 27.84 -10.62 -1.01
C VAL A 89 28.07 -11.86 -0.14
N ARG A 90 29.11 -12.66 -0.44
CA ARG A 90 29.45 -13.88 0.31
C ARG A 90 29.83 -13.57 1.76
N ARG A 91 30.49 -12.43 2.01
CA ARG A 91 30.91 -12.06 3.36
C ARG A 91 29.76 -11.95 4.33
N GLU A 92 28.70 -11.22 3.98
CA GLU A 92 27.59 -10.93 4.87
C GLU A 92 26.34 -11.80 4.60
N ALA A 93 26.19 -12.34 3.40
CA ALA A 93 25.10 -13.24 2.99
C ALA A 93 23.71 -12.75 3.49
N LEU A 94 23.40 -11.46 3.29
CA LEU A 94 22.29 -10.77 3.91
C LEU A 94 20.93 -11.38 3.60
N LEU A 95 20.11 -11.54 4.63
CA LEU A 95 18.69 -11.86 4.52
C LEU A 95 17.86 -10.65 4.91
N GLY A 96 16.66 -10.56 4.35
CA GLY A 96 15.63 -9.58 4.72
C GLY A 96 14.31 -10.29 4.99
N CYS A 97 14.23 -11.03 6.08
CA CYS A 97 12.97 -11.62 6.54
C CYS A 97 12.10 -10.52 7.13
N SER A 98 11.08 -10.15 6.39
CA SER A 98 10.14 -9.06 6.70
C SER A 98 8.81 -9.62 7.20
N MET A 99 8.08 -8.82 7.97
CA MET A 99 6.69 -9.06 8.33
C MET A 99 5.79 -8.13 7.52
N THR A 100 4.68 -8.67 6.96
CA THR A 100 3.63 -7.86 6.33
C THR A 100 2.27 -8.20 6.91
N GLY A 101 1.32 -7.24 6.88
CA GLY A 101 0.05 -7.41 7.57
C GLY A 101 0.17 -7.31 9.08
N MET A 102 1.13 -6.54 9.58
CA MET A 102 1.33 -6.40 11.03
C MET A 102 0.11 -5.78 11.73
N MET A 103 -0.54 -4.82 11.06
CA MET A 103 -1.77 -4.20 11.54
C MET A 103 -3.04 -5.02 11.29
N ASP A 104 -2.95 -6.14 10.56
CA ASP A 104 -4.04 -7.13 10.46
C ASP A 104 -4.10 -8.04 11.69
N ASN A 105 -2.96 -8.28 12.35
CA ASN A 105 -2.86 -9.09 13.57
C ASN A 105 -1.87 -8.47 14.57
N PRO A 106 -2.25 -7.34 15.19
CA PRO A 106 -1.37 -6.61 16.11
C PRO A 106 -0.93 -7.43 17.33
N ALA A 107 -1.78 -8.36 17.78
CA ALA A 107 -1.51 -9.17 18.99
C ALA A 107 -0.27 -10.08 18.83
N ILE A 108 -0.02 -10.60 17.64
CA ILE A 108 1.18 -11.38 17.33
C ILE A 108 2.30 -10.48 16.83
N ALA A 109 1.97 -9.54 15.92
CA ALA A 109 2.97 -8.70 15.27
C ALA A 109 3.77 -7.83 16.26
N PHE A 110 3.11 -7.30 17.29
CA PHE A 110 3.71 -6.36 18.23
C PHE A 110 3.95 -6.95 19.62
N ASP A 111 3.96 -8.28 19.74
CA ASP A 111 4.46 -8.95 20.93
C ASP A 111 5.99 -8.99 20.92
N PRO A 112 6.69 -8.29 21.86
CA PRO A 112 8.14 -8.22 21.86
C PRO A 112 8.81 -9.57 22.05
N ALA A 113 8.19 -10.50 22.80
CA ALA A 113 8.73 -11.83 23.02
C ALA A 113 8.63 -12.67 21.75
N MET A 114 7.50 -12.59 21.02
CA MET A 114 7.33 -13.26 19.74
C MET A 114 8.30 -12.74 18.69
N GLN A 115 8.50 -11.43 18.62
CA GLN A 115 9.47 -10.84 17.71
C GLN A 115 10.89 -11.33 17.97
N ARG A 116 11.36 -11.31 19.23
CA ARG A 116 12.69 -11.81 19.59
C ARG A 116 12.83 -13.29 19.28
N GLN A 117 11.88 -14.11 19.72
CA GLN A 117 11.91 -15.55 19.48
C GLN A 117 11.89 -15.89 17.98
N GLY A 118 11.10 -15.18 17.18
CA GLY A 118 11.05 -15.33 15.73
C GLY A 118 12.38 -14.97 15.07
N ALA A 119 12.99 -13.86 15.47
CA ALA A 119 14.28 -13.42 14.95
C ALA A 119 15.42 -14.38 15.31
N GLU A 120 15.47 -14.85 16.53
CA GLU A 120 16.45 -15.85 17.00
C GLU A 120 16.29 -17.18 16.25
N LEU A 121 15.04 -17.62 16.03
CA LEU A 121 14.75 -18.82 15.24
C LEU A 121 15.21 -18.66 13.77
N ILE A 122 15.01 -17.50 13.17
CA ILE A 122 15.49 -17.21 11.83
C ILE A 122 17.02 -17.32 11.76
N LEU A 123 17.73 -16.74 12.72
CA LEU A 123 19.19 -16.87 12.77
C LEU A 123 19.63 -18.32 12.93
N ALA A 124 19.04 -19.08 13.82
CA ALA A 124 19.38 -20.49 14.06
C ALA A 124 19.13 -21.35 12.80
N GLU A 125 17.98 -21.18 12.16
CA GLU A 125 17.66 -21.93 10.93
C GLU A 125 18.54 -21.52 9.75
N ASN A 126 18.84 -20.22 9.61
CA ASN A 126 19.79 -19.73 8.62
C ASN A 126 21.16 -20.37 8.79
N GLU A 127 21.66 -20.52 10.00
CA GLU A 127 22.95 -21.16 10.23
C GLU A 127 22.96 -22.64 9.81
N LEU A 128 21.88 -23.37 10.12
CA LEU A 128 21.72 -24.75 9.69
C LEU A 128 21.71 -24.89 8.16
N MET A 129 20.94 -24.02 7.49
CA MET A 129 20.83 -24.02 6.05
C MET A 129 22.11 -23.55 5.36
N ALA A 130 22.75 -22.51 5.87
CA ALA A 130 24.03 -22.00 5.34
C ALA A 130 25.12 -23.07 5.35
N ARG A 131 25.22 -23.84 6.45
CA ARG A 131 26.14 -24.99 6.54
C ARG A 131 25.85 -26.06 5.47
N LYS A 132 24.57 -26.37 5.22
CA LYS A 132 24.18 -27.34 4.17
C LYS A 132 24.52 -26.85 2.77
N LEU A 133 24.43 -25.56 2.51
CA LEU A 133 24.72 -24.93 1.22
C LEU A 133 26.20 -24.60 1.02
N GLY A 134 27.02 -24.67 2.10
CA GLY A 134 28.43 -24.29 2.03
C GLY A 134 28.65 -22.78 1.90
N ILE A 135 27.72 -21.96 2.35
CA ILE A 135 27.80 -20.49 2.36
C ILE A 135 27.96 -19.94 3.78
N ASN A 136 28.30 -18.68 3.89
CA ASN A 136 28.36 -18.02 5.20
C ASN A 136 26.95 -17.85 5.81
N PRO A 137 26.78 -18.00 7.13
CA PRO A 137 25.60 -17.51 7.81
C PRO A 137 25.45 -15.99 7.65
N CYS A 138 24.22 -15.51 7.55
CA CYS A 138 23.96 -14.09 7.34
C CYS A 138 24.42 -13.22 8.51
N ALA A 139 24.91 -12.02 8.21
CA ALA A 139 25.24 -11.03 9.21
C ALA A 139 23.98 -10.34 9.78
N ARG A 140 22.97 -10.13 8.96
CA ARG A 140 21.68 -9.53 9.32
C ARG A 140 20.56 -10.28 8.61
N ALA A 141 19.48 -10.58 9.34
CA ALA A 141 18.42 -11.46 8.83
C ALA A 141 17.04 -10.84 8.79
N THR A 142 16.72 -9.90 9.68
CA THR A 142 15.36 -9.41 9.87
C THR A 142 15.23 -7.92 9.59
N CYS A 143 14.14 -7.56 8.94
CA CYS A 143 13.78 -6.17 8.60
C CYS A 143 12.26 -6.05 8.56
N VAL A 144 11.73 -4.86 8.29
CA VAL A 144 10.37 -4.68 7.82
C VAL A 144 10.39 -3.86 6.54
N LYS A 145 9.86 -4.43 5.48
CA LYS A 145 9.78 -3.83 4.16
C LYS A 145 8.37 -3.28 3.91
N PRO A 146 8.21 -2.14 3.21
CA PRO A 146 6.91 -1.76 2.68
C PRO A 146 6.51 -2.74 1.57
N ALA A 147 5.52 -3.58 1.84
CA ALA A 147 5.07 -4.60 0.91
C ALA A 147 4.08 -3.99 -0.10
N GLY A 148 4.56 -3.59 -1.28
CA GLY A 148 3.72 -3.04 -2.35
C GLY A 148 2.82 -4.11 -2.97
N THR A 149 3.31 -4.75 -4.04
CA THR A 149 2.58 -5.80 -4.77
C THR A 149 2.29 -7.02 -3.90
N THR A 150 3.24 -7.44 -3.05
CA THR A 150 3.08 -8.62 -2.19
C THR A 150 1.90 -8.46 -1.22
N SER A 151 1.70 -7.26 -0.63
CA SER A 151 0.54 -7.03 0.23
C SER A 151 -0.79 -7.12 -0.52
N CYS A 152 -0.83 -6.73 -1.79
CA CYS A 152 -2.01 -6.89 -2.62
C CYS A 152 -2.33 -8.39 -2.86
N ILE A 153 -1.32 -9.19 -3.21
CA ILE A 153 -1.46 -10.63 -3.43
C ILE A 153 -1.92 -11.34 -2.15
N LEU A 154 -1.33 -10.97 -1.01
CA LEU A 154 -1.64 -11.56 0.29
C LEU A 154 -2.93 -11.00 0.92
N GLY A 155 -3.49 -9.93 0.38
CA GLY A 155 -4.68 -9.26 0.92
C GLY A 155 -4.44 -8.69 2.33
N THR A 156 -3.31 -8.03 2.56
CA THR A 156 -2.88 -7.50 3.85
C THR A 156 -2.60 -6.00 3.79
N ALA A 157 -2.48 -5.37 4.95
CA ALA A 157 -1.81 -4.09 5.08
C ALA A 157 -0.32 -4.24 4.70
N SER A 158 0.32 -3.14 4.30
CA SER A 158 1.71 -3.13 3.82
C SER A 158 2.70 -3.02 4.98
N GLY A 159 3.47 -4.09 5.25
CA GLY A 159 4.48 -4.08 6.30
C GLY A 159 3.91 -3.70 7.66
N ILE A 160 4.46 -2.65 8.27
CA ILE A 160 4.03 -2.12 9.58
C ILE A 160 2.87 -1.12 9.48
N HIS A 161 2.49 -0.69 8.25
CA HIS A 161 1.49 0.35 8.07
C HIS A 161 0.08 -0.15 8.35
N ALA A 162 -0.79 0.76 8.81
CA ALA A 162 -2.21 0.51 8.94
C ALA A 162 -2.90 0.48 7.57
N HIS A 163 -4.07 -0.17 7.50
CA HIS A 163 -4.93 -0.05 6.33
C HIS A 163 -5.40 1.38 6.12
N HIS A 164 -5.61 1.76 4.86
CA HIS A 164 -6.01 3.12 4.50
C HIS A 164 -7.35 3.53 5.15
N ALA A 165 -8.33 2.63 5.10
CA ALA A 165 -9.65 2.78 5.72
C ALA A 165 -10.30 1.41 5.90
N ARG A 166 -11.48 1.32 6.58
CA ARG A 166 -12.24 0.06 6.72
C ARG A 166 -12.67 -0.52 5.38
N ARG A 167 -13.02 0.35 4.43
CA ARG A 167 -13.29 0.05 3.03
C ARG A 167 -12.54 1.04 2.18
N TYR A 168 -11.85 0.57 1.15
CA TYR A 168 -11.15 1.46 0.23
C TYR A 168 -10.94 0.81 -1.13
N PHE A 169 -10.88 1.63 -2.16
CA PHE A 169 -10.38 1.21 -3.45
C PHE A 169 -8.86 1.14 -3.41
N ARG A 170 -8.33 0.02 -3.86
CA ARG A 170 -6.94 -0.14 -4.22
C ARG A 170 -6.84 -0.09 -5.74
N ARG A 171 -6.12 0.89 -6.27
CA ARG A 171 -5.88 1.02 -7.71
C ARG A 171 -4.47 0.59 -8.04
N VAL A 172 -4.35 -0.18 -9.11
CA VAL A 172 -3.08 -0.71 -9.61
C VAL A 172 -3.00 -0.41 -11.09
N GLN A 173 -1.86 0.11 -11.54
CA GLN A 173 -1.59 0.26 -12.96
C GLN A 173 -1.18 -1.08 -13.56
N ALA A 174 -1.64 -1.33 -14.79
CA ALA A 174 -1.29 -2.51 -15.57
C ALA A 174 -1.05 -2.09 -17.02
N ASN A 175 -0.09 -2.73 -17.67
CA ASN A 175 0.13 -2.54 -19.10
C ASN A 175 -0.99 -3.23 -19.88
N VAL A 176 -1.60 -2.52 -20.83
CA VAL A 176 -2.75 -3.03 -21.61
C VAL A 176 -2.39 -4.20 -22.53
N ASN A 177 -1.11 -4.38 -22.83
CA ASN A 177 -0.62 -5.47 -23.69
C ASN A 177 -0.31 -6.75 -22.90
N GLU A 178 -0.29 -6.69 -21.55
CA GLU A 178 -0.04 -7.86 -20.72
C GLU A 178 -1.22 -8.83 -20.78
N THR A 179 -0.93 -10.11 -21.05
CA THR A 179 -1.96 -11.16 -21.13
C THR A 179 -2.78 -11.29 -19.85
N PRO A 180 -2.20 -11.25 -18.62
CA PRO A 180 -3.00 -11.28 -17.39
C PRO A 180 -3.98 -10.12 -17.26
N TYR A 181 -3.60 -8.91 -17.71
CA TYR A 181 -4.50 -7.76 -17.72
C TYR A 181 -5.65 -7.97 -18.69
N GLN A 182 -5.36 -8.40 -19.93
CA GLN A 182 -6.38 -8.64 -20.95
C GLN A 182 -7.37 -9.70 -20.48
N TYR A 183 -6.87 -10.78 -19.88
CA TYR A 183 -7.70 -11.85 -19.34
C TYR A 183 -8.56 -11.37 -18.15
N PHE A 184 -7.99 -10.60 -17.23
CA PHE A 184 -8.75 -9.97 -16.14
C PHE A 184 -9.89 -9.08 -16.69
N LYS A 185 -9.58 -8.26 -17.69
CA LYS A 185 -10.54 -7.32 -18.29
C LYS A 185 -11.73 -8.03 -18.94
N LEU A 186 -11.55 -9.22 -19.53
CA LEU A 186 -12.66 -10.00 -20.10
C LEU A 186 -13.72 -10.35 -19.05
N HIS A 187 -13.30 -10.60 -17.81
CA HIS A 187 -14.19 -10.99 -16.70
C HIS A 187 -14.66 -9.78 -15.87
N ASN A 188 -13.86 -8.73 -15.78
CA ASN A 188 -14.07 -7.59 -14.87
C ASN A 188 -13.93 -6.25 -15.59
N GLN A 189 -14.62 -6.08 -16.70
CA GLN A 189 -14.51 -4.88 -17.53
C GLN A 189 -14.79 -3.58 -16.75
N ARG A 190 -15.73 -3.60 -15.82
CA ARG A 190 -16.12 -2.43 -15.03
C ARG A 190 -15.05 -2.00 -14.01
N ALA A 191 -14.17 -2.93 -13.61
CA ALA A 191 -13.07 -2.65 -12.70
C ALA A 191 -11.86 -1.98 -13.38
N VAL A 192 -11.92 -1.79 -14.70
CA VAL A 192 -10.80 -1.34 -15.53
C VAL A 192 -11.13 -0.03 -16.22
N GLU A 193 -10.22 0.94 -16.10
CA GLU A 193 -10.30 2.23 -16.81
C GLU A 193 -8.95 2.58 -17.44
N LYS A 194 -8.96 3.47 -18.44
CA LYS A 194 -7.70 3.96 -19.04
C LYS A 194 -6.93 4.80 -18.04
N SER A 195 -5.61 4.68 -18.01
CA SER A 195 -4.76 5.55 -17.18
C SER A 195 -4.85 7.00 -17.69
N VAL A 196 -5.17 7.95 -16.80
CA VAL A 196 -5.12 9.39 -17.11
C VAL A 196 -3.70 9.94 -17.06
N TRP A 197 -2.76 9.16 -16.49
CA TRP A 197 -1.36 9.56 -16.32
C TRP A 197 -0.45 9.12 -17.46
N ASN A 198 -0.92 8.20 -18.32
CA ASN A 198 -0.18 7.74 -19.47
C ASN A 198 -0.88 8.17 -20.78
N PRO A 199 -0.43 9.28 -21.42
CA PRO A 199 -1.03 9.78 -22.63
C PRO A 199 -0.86 8.84 -23.84
N ASN A 200 0.09 7.91 -23.79
CA ASN A 200 0.34 6.95 -24.87
C ASN A 200 -0.69 5.81 -24.90
N GLY A 201 -1.55 5.70 -23.86
CA GLY A 201 -2.61 4.70 -23.80
C GLY A 201 -2.11 3.25 -23.61
N THR A 202 -0.85 3.06 -23.20
CA THR A 202 -0.25 1.75 -22.94
C THR A 202 -0.59 1.21 -21.56
N ASP A 203 -1.17 2.05 -20.68
CA ASP A 203 -1.51 1.67 -19.32
C ASP A 203 -3.00 1.85 -19.03
N ALA A 204 -3.51 0.96 -18.21
CA ALA A 204 -4.82 1.01 -17.61
C ALA A 204 -4.72 0.97 -16.09
N VAL A 205 -5.79 1.33 -15.42
CA VAL A 205 -5.91 1.24 -13.96
C VAL A 205 -6.99 0.22 -13.63
N ILE A 206 -6.63 -0.73 -12.76
CA ILE A 206 -7.54 -1.72 -12.20
C ILE A 206 -7.93 -1.28 -10.80
N THR A 207 -9.22 -1.24 -10.50
CA THR A 207 -9.76 -0.90 -9.19
C THR A 207 -10.23 -2.15 -8.45
N PHE A 208 -9.63 -2.43 -7.29
CA PHE A 208 -10.01 -3.50 -6.38
C PHE A 208 -10.72 -2.94 -5.16
N CYS A 209 -11.78 -3.62 -4.72
CA CYS A 209 -12.50 -3.33 -3.49
C CYS A 209 -11.84 -4.06 -2.31
N ILE A 210 -11.24 -3.32 -1.40
CA ILE A 210 -10.58 -3.89 -0.21
C ILE A 210 -11.44 -3.64 1.02
N GLU A 211 -11.94 -4.71 1.62
CA GLU A 211 -12.66 -4.69 2.89
C GLU A 211 -11.76 -5.26 3.98
N VAL A 212 -11.52 -4.45 5.00
CA VAL A 212 -10.58 -4.75 6.08
C VAL A 212 -11.27 -5.61 7.12
N PRO A 213 -10.67 -6.76 7.55
CA PRO A 213 -11.27 -7.63 8.56
C PRO A 213 -11.44 -6.90 9.91
N GLU A 214 -12.39 -7.38 10.68
CA GLU A 214 -12.57 -6.94 12.06
C GLU A 214 -11.30 -7.21 12.87
N GLY A 215 -10.90 -6.25 13.71
CA GLY A 215 -9.66 -6.33 14.51
C GLY A 215 -8.40 -5.79 13.84
N ALA A 216 -8.36 -5.68 12.51
CA ALA A 216 -7.27 -4.99 11.84
C ALA A 216 -7.38 -3.45 12.02
N ARG A 217 -6.25 -2.77 12.07
CA ARG A 217 -6.18 -1.32 12.35
C ARG A 217 -6.10 -0.49 11.08
N THR A 218 -6.73 0.67 11.12
CA THR A 218 -6.75 1.65 10.03
C THR A 218 -6.01 2.93 10.40
N LEU A 219 -5.67 3.75 9.39
CA LEU A 219 -4.96 5.02 9.58
C LEU A 219 -5.66 5.99 10.54
N ASN A 220 -7.00 5.93 10.62
CA ASN A 220 -7.74 6.78 11.56
C ASN A 220 -7.63 6.32 13.02
N GLU A 221 -7.22 5.06 13.24
CA GLU A 221 -7.09 4.42 14.54
C GLU A 221 -5.64 4.39 15.03
N VAL A 222 -4.69 4.73 14.17
CA VAL A 222 -3.25 4.72 14.47
C VAL A 222 -2.70 6.13 14.28
N GLY A 223 -2.40 6.82 15.39
CA GLY A 223 -1.75 8.13 15.37
C GLY A 223 -0.25 8.02 15.05
N ALA A 224 0.39 9.16 14.82
CA ALA A 224 1.82 9.21 14.51
C ALA A 224 2.69 8.63 15.62
N ILE A 225 2.39 8.94 16.88
CA ILE A 225 3.11 8.42 18.05
C ILE A 225 2.89 6.91 18.23
N ASP A 226 1.67 6.42 17.99
CA ASP A 226 1.38 4.98 18.04
C ASP A 226 2.24 4.22 17.03
N LEU A 227 2.29 4.70 15.78
CA LEU A 227 3.08 4.06 14.74
C LEU A 227 4.59 4.14 15.05
N LEU A 228 5.10 5.30 15.51
CA LEU A 228 6.48 5.45 15.96
C LEU A 228 6.83 4.49 17.10
N THR A 229 5.90 4.28 18.04
CA THR A 229 6.07 3.33 19.14
C THR A 229 6.20 1.91 18.61
N HIS A 230 5.37 1.52 17.65
CA HIS A 230 5.45 0.20 17.00
C HIS A 230 6.75 0.04 16.17
N VAL A 231 7.19 1.09 15.48
CA VAL A 231 8.46 1.09 14.74
C VAL A 231 9.63 0.89 15.72
N LYS A 232 9.67 1.65 16.81
CA LYS A 232 10.68 1.51 17.86
C LYS A 232 10.71 0.10 18.43
N LEU A 233 9.56 -0.41 18.87
CA LEU A 233 9.41 -1.75 19.43
C LEU A 233 9.93 -2.82 18.46
N THR A 234 9.56 -2.72 17.19
CA THR A 234 9.95 -3.69 16.17
C THR A 234 11.44 -3.58 15.83
N GLN A 235 11.99 -2.37 15.80
CA GLN A 235 13.43 -2.16 15.61
C GLN A 235 14.24 -2.83 16.73
N GLU A 236 13.81 -2.65 17.98
CA GLU A 236 14.50 -3.18 19.15
C GLU A 236 14.40 -4.70 19.27
N ASN A 237 13.24 -5.28 18.96
CA ASN A 237 12.96 -6.69 19.23
C ASN A 237 13.07 -7.61 18.01
N TRP A 238 12.73 -7.15 16.82
CA TRP A 238 12.82 -7.95 15.60
C TRP A 238 14.14 -7.73 14.87
N VAL A 239 14.46 -6.47 14.57
CA VAL A 239 15.62 -6.15 13.74
C VAL A 239 16.93 -6.36 14.51
N ASN A 240 17.01 -5.83 15.73
CA ASN A 240 18.25 -5.95 16.51
C ASN A 240 18.51 -7.40 16.96
N SER A 241 17.48 -8.19 17.27
CA SER A 241 17.62 -9.61 17.60
C SER A 241 17.97 -10.49 16.39
N GLY A 242 17.73 -10.01 15.18
CA GLY A 242 18.08 -10.70 13.93
C GLY A 242 19.45 -10.33 13.36
N LYS A 243 20.38 -9.87 14.20
CA LYS A 243 21.74 -9.46 13.82
C LYS A 243 22.81 -10.29 14.52
N ARG A 244 23.84 -10.68 13.78
CA ARG A 244 25.09 -11.22 14.31
C ARG A 244 26.19 -10.16 14.21
N GLU A 245 26.52 -9.51 15.31
CA GLU A 245 27.48 -8.40 15.33
C GLU A 245 28.88 -8.83 14.91
N ASP A 246 29.30 -10.02 15.30
CA ASP A 246 30.59 -10.63 14.97
C ASP A 246 30.78 -10.88 13.47
N ARG A 247 29.67 -10.89 12.70
CA ARG A 247 29.70 -11.11 11.26
C ARG A 247 29.47 -9.86 10.43
N CYS A 248 29.07 -8.78 11.07
CA CYS A 248 28.82 -7.53 10.36
C CYS A 248 30.13 -6.89 9.89
N ALA A 249 30.21 -6.47 8.63
CA ALA A 249 31.32 -5.63 8.14
C ALA A 249 31.50 -4.35 8.96
N GLN A 250 30.37 -3.83 9.46
CA GLN A 250 30.32 -2.74 10.41
C GLN A 250 29.38 -3.12 11.55
N PRO A 251 29.85 -3.25 12.80
CA PRO A 251 29.06 -3.70 13.95
C PRO A 251 27.82 -2.84 14.24
N TRP A 252 27.89 -1.55 13.95
CA TRP A 252 26.79 -0.60 14.15
C TRP A 252 25.72 -0.67 13.06
N LEU A 253 26.02 -1.23 11.89
CA LEU A 253 25.09 -1.33 10.76
C LEU A 253 23.99 -2.34 11.08
N ARG A 254 22.76 -1.95 10.86
CA ARG A 254 21.56 -2.77 11.08
C ARG A 254 20.56 -2.60 9.93
N HIS A 255 19.67 -3.53 9.78
CA HIS A 255 18.48 -3.34 8.95
C HIS A 255 17.52 -2.35 9.62
N ASN A 256 16.48 -1.98 8.91
CA ASN A 256 15.51 -0.99 9.36
C ASN A 256 14.09 -1.54 9.32
N VAL A 257 13.25 -0.99 10.17
CA VAL A 257 11.79 -1.03 10.05
C VAL A 257 11.41 0.14 9.15
N SER A 258 11.36 -0.11 7.83
CA SER A 258 10.98 0.93 6.89
C SER A 258 9.55 1.38 7.12
N ASN A 259 9.36 2.68 7.21
CA ASN A 259 8.11 3.28 7.63
C ASN A 259 7.87 4.63 6.96
N THR A 260 6.60 5.02 6.91
CA THR A 260 6.15 6.37 6.59
C THR A 260 5.13 6.78 7.65
N ILE A 261 5.51 7.71 8.50
CA ILE A 261 4.67 8.23 9.57
C ILE A 261 3.84 9.38 9.01
N THR A 262 2.53 9.20 8.95
CA THR A 262 1.60 10.28 8.60
C THR A 262 1.37 11.14 9.84
N VAL A 263 1.70 12.43 9.76
CA VAL A 263 1.66 13.37 10.88
C VAL A 263 0.55 14.39 10.65
N ARG A 264 -0.38 14.50 11.61
CA ARG A 264 -1.40 15.54 11.62
C ARG A 264 -0.80 16.89 12.02
N GLU A 265 -1.51 17.96 11.69
CA GLU A 265 -1.02 19.32 11.93
C GLU A 265 -0.69 19.59 13.40
N ASP A 266 -1.44 19.00 14.32
CA ASP A 266 -1.30 19.13 15.77
C ASP A 266 -0.33 18.12 16.41
N GLU A 267 0.23 17.16 15.65
CA GLU A 267 1.12 16.11 16.17
C GLU A 267 2.63 16.44 16.02
N TRP A 268 3.00 17.46 15.25
CA TRP A 268 4.41 17.71 14.85
C TRP A 268 5.38 17.86 16.03
N ASP A 269 5.00 18.62 17.06
CA ASP A 269 5.87 18.84 18.23
C ASP A 269 6.08 17.52 18.98
N ALA A 270 5.00 16.77 19.25
CA ALA A 270 5.08 15.48 19.93
C ALA A 270 5.89 14.45 19.14
N VAL A 271 5.75 14.42 17.81
CA VAL A 271 6.52 13.55 16.91
C VAL A 271 8.00 13.90 16.96
N THR A 272 8.34 15.19 16.92
CA THR A 272 9.73 15.67 16.98
C THR A 272 10.38 15.29 18.31
N ASP A 273 9.69 15.54 19.42
CA ASP A 273 10.17 15.21 20.77
C ASP A 273 10.34 13.69 20.94
N PHE A 274 9.41 12.90 20.44
CA PHE A 274 9.49 11.44 20.53
C PHE A 274 10.68 10.90 19.74
N ILE A 275 10.89 11.36 18.50
CA ILE A 275 12.02 10.92 17.67
C ILE A 275 13.34 11.35 18.32
N PHE A 276 13.43 12.56 18.84
CA PHE A 276 14.64 13.02 19.50
C PHE A 276 14.96 12.23 20.76
N ALA A 277 13.95 11.96 21.60
CA ALA A 277 14.10 11.18 22.83
C ALA A 277 14.55 9.73 22.56
N HIS A 278 14.13 9.14 21.44
CA HIS A 278 14.37 7.75 21.06
C HIS A 278 15.28 7.58 19.83
N ARG A 279 16.06 8.57 19.47
CA ARG A 279 16.89 8.61 18.24
C ARG A 279 17.78 7.38 18.06
N GLU A 280 18.29 6.80 19.15
CA GLU A 280 19.17 5.62 19.12
C GLU A 280 18.40 4.33 18.71
N ALA A 281 17.08 4.31 18.88
CA ALA A 281 16.26 3.19 18.48
C ALA A 281 16.01 3.15 16.97
N PHE A 282 15.94 4.30 16.31
CA PHE A 282 15.61 4.38 14.89
C PHE A 282 16.84 4.25 14.00
N ALA A 283 16.74 3.44 12.95
CA ALA A 283 17.71 3.44 11.86
C ALA A 283 17.31 4.47 10.77
N GLY A 284 16.02 4.67 10.56
CA GLY A 284 15.47 5.70 9.68
C GLY A 284 13.96 5.87 9.89
N VAL A 285 13.49 7.12 9.79
CA VAL A 285 12.07 7.50 9.88
C VAL A 285 11.73 8.41 8.71
N SER A 286 10.62 8.13 8.04
CA SER A 286 10.07 8.99 6.99
C SER A 286 8.79 9.65 7.49
N LEU A 287 8.71 10.97 7.40
CA LEU A 287 7.57 11.76 7.84
C LEU A 287 6.79 12.30 6.65
N LEU A 288 5.47 12.17 6.69
CA LEU A 288 4.57 12.69 5.67
C LEU A 288 3.47 13.51 6.32
N PRO A 289 3.29 14.79 5.98
CA PRO A 289 2.15 15.55 6.45
C PRO A 289 0.84 14.85 6.06
N MET A 290 -0.13 14.81 6.96
CA MET A 290 -1.47 14.35 6.62
C MET A 290 -2.08 15.37 5.66
N GLY A 291 -1.79 15.20 4.39
CA GLY A 291 -2.56 15.83 3.33
C GLY A 291 -3.94 15.21 3.30
N GLY A 292 -4.99 16.01 3.06
CA GLY A 292 -6.33 15.46 2.84
C GLY A 292 -6.29 14.34 1.83
N ASP A 293 -7.31 13.52 1.81
CA ASP A 293 -7.47 12.37 0.91
C ASP A 293 -6.82 12.68 -0.42
N LEU A 294 -6.05 11.75 -0.91
CA LEU A 294 -5.41 11.82 -2.20
C LEU A 294 -6.47 12.09 -3.27
N ASP A 295 -6.85 13.36 -3.39
CA ASP A 295 -7.99 13.83 -4.18
C ASP A 295 -7.58 14.14 -5.62
N TYR A 296 -6.77 13.25 -6.18
CA TYR A 296 -6.42 13.33 -7.59
C TYR A 296 -7.01 12.13 -8.36
N PRO A 297 -7.22 12.27 -9.66
CA PRO A 297 -7.74 11.19 -10.50
C PRO A 297 -6.90 9.92 -10.36
N GLN A 298 -7.57 8.78 -10.17
CA GLN A 298 -6.93 7.48 -10.07
C GLN A 298 -5.94 7.32 -8.90
N ALA A 299 -6.13 8.06 -7.81
CA ALA A 299 -5.35 7.87 -6.60
C ALA A 299 -5.29 6.39 -6.19
N PRO A 300 -4.12 5.87 -5.80
CA PRO A 300 -3.92 4.44 -5.54
C PRO A 300 -4.73 3.91 -4.35
N PHE A 301 -5.11 4.79 -3.43
CA PHE A 301 -5.96 4.49 -2.29
C PHE A 301 -7.06 5.53 -2.17
N VAL A 302 -8.30 5.09 -2.05
CA VAL A 302 -9.45 5.98 -1.85
C VAL A 302 -10.39 5.35 -0.86
N ALA A 303 -10.61 6.00 0.27
CA ALA A 303 -11.56 5.55 1.28
C ALA A 303 -12.99 5.49 0.72
N VAL A 304 -13.70 4.41 1.04
CA VAL A 304 -15.10 4.23 0.66
C VAL A 304 -15.93 4.17 1.93
N TRP A 305 -16.87 5.09 2.03
CA TRP A 305 -17.79 5.17 3.15
C TRP A 305 -19.01 4.28 2.89
N THR A 306 -19.55 3.70 3.95
CA THR A 306 -20.86 3.05 3.88
C THR A 306 -21.95 4.09 3.72
N PHE A 307 -23.12 3.66 3.26
CA PHE A 307 -24.25 4.58 3.13
C PHE A 307 -24.69 5.15 4.50
N ASP A 308 -24.59 4.35 5.57
CA ASP A 308 -24.89 4.80 6.92
C ASP A 308 -23.93 5.89 7.42
N GLU A 309 -22.63 5.75 7.12
CA GLU A 309 -21.64 6.79 7.42
C GLU A 309 -21.92 8.08 6.64
N LEU A 310 -22.32 7.95 5.37
CA LEU A 310 -22.70 9.08 4.53
C LEU A 310 -23.94 9.80 5.09
N ILE A 311 -24.96 9.06 5.53
CA ILE A 311 -26.15 9.63 6.14
C ILE A 311 -25.80 10.30 7.47
N LYS A 312 -24.93 9.69 8.27
CA LYS A 312 -24.48 10.28 9.55
C LYS A 312 -23.79 11.62 9.35
N GLU A 313 -22.97 11.74 8.30
CA GLU A 313 -22.19 12.95 8.02
C GLU A 313 -22.99 14.02 7.25
N TYR A 314 -23.70 13.60 6.19
CA TYR A 314 -24.34 14.50 5.24
C TYR A 314 -25.87 14.52 5.35
N ALA A 315 -26.44 13.69 6.20
CA ALA A 315 -27.89 13.60 6.40
C ALA A 315 -28.65 13.49 5.05
N VAL A 316 -29.68 14.30 4.88
CA VAL A 316 -30.52 14.33 3.66
C VAL A 316 -29.70 14.66 2.40
N GLY A 317 -28.59 15.38 2.54
CA GLY A 317 -27.68 15.69 1.42
C GLY A 317 -27.13 14.44 0.73
N ALA A 318 -26.79 13.38 1.49
CA ALA A 318 -26.33 12.11 0.94
C ALA A 318 -27.42 11.40 0.13
N LEU A 319 -28.68 11.46 0.56
CA LEU A 319 -29.80 10.87 -0.18
C LEU A 319 -30.02 11.55 -1.51
N PHE A 320 -29.93 12.89 -1.55
CA PHE A 320 -30.04 13.63 -2.81
C PHE A 320 -28.86 13.38 -3.74
N ALA A 321 -27.65 13.34 -3.22
CA ALA A 321 -26.46 12.98 -3.98
C ALA A 321 -26.58 11.56 -4.55
N SER A 322 -27.10 10.60 -3.80
CA SER A 322 -27.39 9.23 -4.23
C SER A 322 -28.39 9.18 -5.40
N GLY A 323 -29.49 9.96 -5.32
CA GLY A 323 -30.45 10.08 -6.42
C GLY A 323 -29.85 10.66 -7.69
N LEU A 324 -29.04 11.71 -7.57
CA LEU A 324 -28.34 12.31 -8.69
C LEU A 324 -27.41 11.32 -9.43
N ILE A 325 -26.79 10.41 -8.68
CA ILE A 325 -25.85 9.41 -9.22
C ILE A 325 -26.58 8.22 -9.83
N VAL A 326 -27.69 7.77 -9.24
CA VAL A 326 -28.42 6.58 -9.71
C VAL A 326 -29.10 6.80 -11.06
N ASP A 327 -29.58 8.01 -11.35
CA ASP A 327 -30.34 8.28 -12.59
C ASP A 327 -29.50 8.73 -13.81
N GLY A 328 -28.26 8.27 -13.91
CA GLY A 328 -27.49 8.37 -15.15
C GLY A 328 -26.55 9.56 -15.24
N LEU A 329 -26.36 10.30 -14.15
CA LEU A 329 -25.24 11.23 -14.04
C LEU A 329 -23.97 10.42 -13.69
N HIS A 330 -23.68 9.43 -14.52
CA HIS A 330 -22.56 8.49 -14.35
C HIS A 330 -21.19 9.13 -14.51
N ALA A 331 -21.14 10.39 -14.93
CA ALA A 331 -19.91 11.08 -15.12
C ALA A 331 -19.78 12.19 -14.08
N PHE A 332 -18.71 12.15 -13.32
CA PHE A 332 -18.03 13.33 -12.85
C PHE A 332 -17.41 14.00 -14.09
N ASP A 333 -18.26 14.43 -15.02
CA ASP A 333 -17.83 15.27 -16.12
C ASP A 333 -17.90 16.74 -15.70
N ASP A 334 -17.19 17.56 -16.46
CA ASP A 334 -17.11 19.00 -16.23
C ASP A 334 -18.50 19.66 -16.19
N ASP A 335 -19.51 19.05 -16.80
CA ASP A 335 -20.89 19.53 -16.81
C ASP A 335 -21.60 19.41 -15.46
N LEU A 336 -21.32 18.37 -14.67
CA LEU A 336 -21.86 18.28 -13.31
C LEU A 336 -21.25 19.35 -12.40
N TRP A 337 -19.95 19.61 -12.54
CA TRP A 337 -19.25 20.65 -11.81
C TRP A 337 -19.74 22.05 -12.23
N ALA A 338 -19.82 22.31 -13.53
CA ALA A 338 -20.36 23.57 -14.07
C ALA A 338 -21.81 23.78 -13.64
N ALA A 339 -22.61 22.73 -13.55
CA ALA A 339 -23.97 22.80 -13.08
C ALA A 339 -24.08 23.06 -11.56
N CYS A 340 -23.15 22.52 -10.77
CA CYS A 340 -23.05 22.85 -9.34
C CYS A 340 -22.65 24.33 -9.14
N ASP A 341 -21.67 24.82 -9.88
CA ASP A 341 -21.23 26.22 -9.83
C ASP A 341 -22.32 27.20 -10.28
N CYS A 342 -23.04 26.88 -11.34
CA CYS A 342 -24.18 27.69 -11.77
C CYS A 342 -25.34 27.71 -10.79
N ALA A 343 -25.57 26.60 -10.06
CA ALA A 343 -26.63 26.51 -9.05
C ALA A 343 -26.33 27.37 -7.81
N LEU A 344 -25.06 27.58 -7.47
CA LEU A 344 -24.62 28.40 -6.34
C LEU A 344 -24.88 29.91 -6.52
N GLY A 345 -25.03 30.38 -7.77
CA GLY A 345 -25.21 31.81 -8.08
C GLY A 345 -26.64 32.34 -8.01
N ARG A 346 -27.67 31.50 -7.79
CA ARG A 346 -29.08 31.95 -7.91
C ARG A 346 -29.96 31.41 -6.79
N GLY A 347 -29.91 32.05 -5.63
CA GLY A 347 -30.74 31.70 -4.46
C GLY A 347 -32.24 31.73 -4.73
N ARG A 348 -32.94 30.63 -4.44
CA ARG A 348 -34.35 30.55 -4.03
C ARG A 348 -34.58 29.26 -3.23
N SER A 349 -35.41 29.36 -2.17
CA SER A 349 -35.75 28.27 -1.27
C SER A 349 -36.57 27.17 -1.95
N LEU A 350 -36.28 25.92 -1.66
CA LEU A 350 -37.08 24.74 -2.01
C LEU A 350 -37.62 24.12 -0.73
N ASP A 351 -38.90 23.76 -0.76
CA ASP A 351 -39.49 22.92 0.26
C ASP A 351 -38.85 21.55 0.23
N LEU A 352 -38.11 21.22 1.28
CA LEU A 352 -37.45 19.96 1.46
C LEU A 352 -38.44 18.93 1.98
N PRO A 353 -38.37 17.67 1.51
CA PRO A 353 -39.04 16.59 2.21
C PRO A 353 -38.38 16.44 3.60
N GLN A 354 -39.04 16.95 4.61
CA GLN A 354 -38.63 16.71 5.99
C GLN A 354 -38.90 15.25 6.34
N ILE A 355 -38.04 14.67 7.19
CA ILE A 355 -38.34 13.37 7.81
C ILE A 355 -39.66 13.51 8.58
N MET A 356 -40.67 12.75 8.18
CA MET A 356 -41.93 12.76 8.88
C MET A 356 -41.79 12.07 10.24
N PRO A 357 -42.49 12.51 11.29
CA PRO A 357 -42.47 11.80 12.55
C PRO A 357 -42.87 10.34 12.38
N GLY A 358 -41.97 9.41 12.75
CA GLY A 358 -42.16 7.95 12.60
C GLY A 358 -41.78 7.36 11.25
N GLU A 359 -41.23 8.15 10.33
CA GLU A 359 -40.71 7.68 9.06
C GLU A 359 -39.30 7.09 9.27
N ASP A 360 -39.11 5.85 8.86
CA ASP A 360 -37.79 5.23 8.82
C ASP A 360 -37.02 5.61 7.54
N LEU A 361 -35.72 5.24 7.52
CA LEU A 361 -34.82 5.56 6.41
C LEU A 361 -35.29 4.94 5.08
N ALA A 362 -35.87 3.73 5.10
CA ALA A 362 -36.33 3.02 3.92
C ALA A 362 -37.58 3.72 3.32
N GLN A 363 -38.49 4.18 4.17
CA GLN A 363 -39.67 4.94 3.75
C GLN A 363 -39.29 6.29 3.16
N LEU A 364 -38.31 6.97 3.76
CA LEU A 364 -37.76 8.20 3.21
C LEU A 364 -37.10 7.97 1.85
N GLN A 365 -36.32 6.90 1.70
CA GLN A 365 -35.70 6.52 0.41
C GLN A 365 -36.75 6.27 -0.67
N GLU A 366 -37.83 5.51 -0.37
CA GLU A 366 -38.91 5.26 -1.33
C GLU A 366 -39.67 6.54 -1.69
N ARG A 367 -39.88 7.42 -0.75
CA ARG A 367 -40.51 8.73 -1.02
C ARG A 367 -39.62 9.60 -1.90
N ILE A 368 -38.33 9.62 -1.65
CA ILE A 368 -37.36 10.32 -2.49
C ILE A 368 -37.30 9.70 -3.88
N LYS A 369 -37.24 8.38 -4.03
CA LYS A 369 -37.30 7.71 -5.32
C LYS A 369 -38.54 8.12 -6.14
N LYS A 370 -39.73 8.18 -5.51
CA LYS A 370 -40.95 8.64 -6.18
C LYS A 370 -40.88 10.10 -6.62
N LEU A 371 -40.23 10.96 -5.85
CA LEU A 371 -39.99 12.33 -6.24
C LEU A 371 -39.00 12.44 -7.39
N LEU A 372 -38.02 11.52 -7.44
CA LEU A 372 -36.98 11.48 -8.46
C LEU A 372 -37.49 11.01 -9.83
N LEU A 373 -38.59 10.30 -9.91
CA LEU A 373 -39.24 9.86 -11.15
C LEU A 373 -39.99 10.98 -11.90
N GLN A 374 -40.02 12.21 -11.37
CA GLN A 374 -40.68 13.35 -12.05
C GLN A 374 -39.73 14.05 -13.02
N LYS A 375 -40.22 14.41 -14.19
CA LYS A 375 -39.44 14.97 -15.34
C LYS A 375 -38.46 16.12 -15.03
N ASP A 376 -38.60 16.82 -13.92
CA ASP A 376 -37.76 17.99 -13.53
C ASP A 376 -36.84 17.70 -12.33
N TRP A 377 -36.70 16.45 -11.92
CA TRP A 377 -36.05 16.15 -10.67
C TRP A 377 -34.54 16.50 -10.64
N VAL A 378 -33.79 16.32 -11.75
CA VAL A 378 -32.37 16.70 -11.83
C VAL A 378 -32.18 18.17 -11.48
N ARG A 379 -33.03 19.04 -12.04
CA ARG A 379 -33.01 20.46 -11.73
C ARG A 379 -33.38 20.74 -10.27
N ARG A 380 -34.35 20.00 -9.72
CA ARG A 380 -34.75 20.14 -8.31
C ARG A 380 -33.69 19.59 -7.37
N ALA A 381 -33.10 18.46 -7.67
CA ALA A 381 -32.04 17.87 -6.85
C ALA A 381 -30.78 18.76 -6.83
N ARG A 382 -30.39 19.33 -7.98
CA ARG A 382 -29.30 20.32 -8.04
C ARG A 382 -29.59 21.53 -7.15
N LYS A 383 -30.80 22.08 -7.27
CA LYS A 383 -31.24 23.23 -6.46
C LYS A 383 -31.35 22.88 -4.98
N PHE A 384 -31.74 21.65 -4.65
CA PHE A 384 -31.75 21.13 -3.28
C PHE A 384 -30.33 21.02 -2.72
N ALA A 385 -29.41 20.38 -3.43
CA ALA A 385 -28.03 20.25 -3.00
C ALA A 385 -27.42 21.62 -2.71
N THR A 386 -27.65 22.57 -3.60
CA THR A 386 -27.19 23.96 -3.42
C THR A 386 -27.77 24.61 -2.18
N ASN A 387 -29.06 24.45 -1.92
CA ASN A 387 -29.72 25.04 -0.76
C ASN A 387 -29.29 24.34 0.56
N TYR A 388 -29.11 23.02 0.52
CA TYR A 388 -28.71 22.22 1.67
C TYR A 388 -27.28 22.52 2.12
N PHE A 389 -26.35 22.53 1.19
CA PHE A 389 -24.93 22.80 1.47
C PHE A 389 -24.62 24.32 1.56
N GLY A 390 -25.53 25.17 1.11
CA GLY A 390 -25.37 26.63 1.09
C GLY A 390 -24.13 27.03 0.25
N ALA A 391 -23.29 27.89 0.84
CA ALA A 391 -22.06 28.33 0.21
C ALA A 391 -20.90 27.31 0.32
N ASP A 392 -21.10 26.19 1.02
CA ASP A 392 -20.04 25.18 1.20
C ASP A 392 -19.97 24.20 0.04
N VAL A 393 -19.44 24.71 -1.08
CA VAL A 393 -19.19 23.94 -2.31
C VAL A 393 -18.27 22.74 -2.04
N LYS A 394 -17.27 22.91 -1.18
CA LYS A 394 -16.31 21.86 -0.85
C LYS A 394 -17.00 20.68 -0.18
N ARG A 395 -17.86 20.92 0.79
CA ARG A 395 -18.64 19.87 1.48
C ARG A 395 -19.59 19.16 0.52
N MET A 396 -20.26 19.89 -0.38
CA MET A 396 -21.11 19.31 -1.40
C MET A 396 -20.33 18.41 -2.37
N THR A 397 -19.19 18.89 -2.83
CA THR A 397 -18.25 18.13 -3.68
C THR A 397 -17.84 16.82 -3.03
N TRP A 398 -17.43 16.86 -1.78
CA TRP A 398 -17.06 15.65 -1.04
C TRP A 398 -18.23 14.70 -0.87
N CYS A 399 -19.42 15.20 -0.58
CA CYS A 399 -20.62 14.36 -0.48
C CYS A 399 -20.88 13.61 -1.79
N LEU A 400 -20.92 14.31 -2.92
CA LEU A 400 -21.13 13.70 -4.24
C LEU A 400 -20.08 12.63 -4.55
N LYS A 401 -18.82 12.94 -4.33
CA LYS A 401 -17.70 12.03 -4.58
C LYS A 401 -17.78 10.78 -3.71
N ARG A 402 -18.05 10.93 -2.42
CA ARG A 402 -18.19 9.82 -1.47
C ARG A 402 -19.39 8.94 -1.78
N VAL A 403 -20.52 9.54 -2.14
CA VAL A 403 -21.71 8.80 -2.58
C VAL A 403 -21.44 8.05 -3.89
N HIS A 404 -20.73 8.65 -4.84
CA HIS A 404 -20.30 7.96 -6.06
C HIS A 404 -19.39 6.76 -5.73
N ASN A 405 -18.41 6.93 -4.86
CA ASN A 405 -17.52 5.85 -4.46
C ASN A 405 -18.28 4.72 -3.75
N CYS A 406 -19.24 5.04 -2.88
CA CYS A 406 -20.12 4.06 -2.24
C CYS A 406 -20.89 3.25 -3.30
N LYS A 407 -21.52 3.91 -4.26
CA LYS A 407 -22.25 3.25 -5.35
C LYS A 407 -21.34 2.39 -6.23
N MET A 408 -20.19 2.93 -6.63
CA MET A 408 -19.18 2.21 -7.41
C MET A 408 -18.71 0.95 -6.67
N TRP A 409 -18.51 1.03 -5.34
CA TRP A 409 -18.15 -0.11 -4.52
C TRP A 409 -19.18 -1.24 -4.58
N GLU A 410 -20.45 -0.90 -4.37
CA GLU A 410 -21.54 -1.89 -4.42
C GLU A 410 -21.67 -2.54 -5.82
N ASP A 411 -21.52 -1.73 -6.86
CA ASP A 411 -21.57 -2.23 -8.24
C ASP A 411 -20.38 -3.16 -8.55
N LEU A 412 -19.15 -2.76 -8.18
CA LEU A 412 -17.97 -3.59 -8.39
C LEU A 412 -18.03 -4.88 -7.58
N LYS A 413 -18.46 -4.84 -6.31
CA LYS A 413 -18.62 -6.04 -5.47
C LYS A 413 -19.64 -7.00 -6.05
N ARG A 414 -20.76 -6.50 -6.59
CA ARG A 414 -21.81 -7.32 -7.19
C ARG A 414 -21.39 -7.96 -8.50
N GLU A 415 -20.60 -7.26 -9.30
CA GLU A 415 -20.26 -7.67 -10.67
C GLU A 415 -18.88 -8.36 -10.74
N TYR A 416 -18.09 -8.33 -9.66
CA TYR A 416 -16.78 -8.96 -9.63
C TYR A 416 -16.85 -10.47 -9.87
N GLN A 417 -16.04 -10.93 -10.80
CA GLN A 417 -15.85 -12.34 -11.11
C GLN A 417 -14.42 -12.75 -10.74
N PRO A 418 -14.27 -13.77 -9.87
CA PRO A 418 -12.96 -14.38 -9.64
C PRO A 418 -12.35 -14.86 -10.94
N VAL A 419 -11.09 -14.60 -11.15
CA VAL A 419 -10.37 -14.98 -12.38
C VAL A 419 -9.42 -16.13 -12.08
N ASP A 420 -9.63 -17.26 -12.76
CA ASP A 420 -8.70 -18.40 -12.72
C ASP A 420 -7.66 -18.25 -13.82
N TYR A 421 -6.49 -17.75 -13.48
CA TYR A 421 -5.40 -17.55 -14.42
C TYR A 421 -4.76 -18.86 -14.94
N THR A 422 -5.05 -20.01 -14.35
CA THR A 422 -4.60 -21.29 -14.90
C THR A 422 -5.23 -21.58 -16.26
N LEU A 423 -6.49 -21.16 -16.42
CA LEU A 423 -7.22 -21.27 -17.68
C LEU A 423 -6.73 -20.30 -18.75
N MET A 424 -6.02 -19.24 -18.37
CA MET A 424 -5.45 -18.28 -19.31
C MET A 424 -4.43 -18.94 -20.23
N LEU A 425 -3.64 -19.88 -19.72
CA LEU A 425 -2.64 -20.62 -20.49
C LEU A 425 -3.27 -21.59 -21.50
N GLU A 426 -4.48 -22.10 -21.21
CA GLU A 426 -5.20 -22.99 -22.11
C GLU A 426 -5.89 -22.23 -23.26
N THR A 427 -6.23 -20.96 -23.05
CA THR A 427 -6.87 -20.11 -24.06
C THR A 427 -5.89 -19.30 -24.90
N ALA A 428 -4.66 -19.15 -24.45
CA ALA A 428 -3.59 -18.47 -25.17
C ALA A 428 -2.87 -19.48 -26.06
N ASP A 429 -3.24 -19.54 -27.32
CA ASP A 429 -2.45 -20.18 -28.38
C ASP A 429 -1.14 -19.42 -28.66
N ASN A 430 -0.51 -18.89 -27.62
CA ASN A 430 0.60 -17.94 -27.63
C ASN A 430 1.77 -18.41 -26.81
N THR A 431 2.30 -19.59 -27.15
CA THR A 431 3.64 -20.01 -26.70
C THR A 431 4.76 -19.12 -27.27
N GLU A 432 4.50 -18.34 -28.31
CA GLU A 432 5.50 -17.44 -28.91
C GLU A 432 5.63 -16.09 -28.20
N ASN A 433 4.59 -15.58 -27.53
CA ASN A 433 4.65 -14.27 -26.87
C ASN A 433 5.13 -14.30 -25.41
N VAL A 434 5.09 -15.44 -24.74
CA VAL A 434 5.55 -15.57 -23.35
C VAL A 434 7.07 -15.54 -23.24
N ALA A 435 7.79 -15.84 -24.34
CA ALA A 435 9.24 -15.85 -24.38
C ALA A 435 9.88 -14.49 -24.69
N LEU A 436 9.09 -13.48 -25.05
CA LEU A 436 9.59 -12.16 -25.50
C LEU A 436 9.29 -11.00 -24.54
N ASP A 437 8.53 -11.23 -23.47
CA ASP A 437 8.31 -10.18 -22.48
C ASP A 437 9.50 -10.12 -21.51
N PRO A 438 10.26 -9.00 -21.50
CA PRO A 438 11.29 -8.81 -20.48
C PRO A 438 10.63 -8.75 -19.11
N ALA A 439 11.19 -9.48 -18.16
CA ALA A 439 10.72 -9.62 -16.77
C ALA A 439 10.75 -8.32 -15.94
N CYS A 440 10.53 -7.19 -16.56
CA CYS A 440 10.46 -5.86 -15.94
C CYS A 440 9.04 -5.30 -16.07
N ALA A 441 8.15 -5.72 -15.19
CA ALA A 441 6.90 -5.03 -14.98
C ALA A 441 7.20 -3.65 -14.37
N GLY A 442 7.04 -2.58 -15.17
CA GLY A 442 6.97 -1.21 -14.65
C GLY A 442 8.11 -0.26 -14.96
N GLY A 443 8.98 -0.54 -15.89
CA GLY A 443 9.96 0.45 -16.32
C GLY A 443 10.60 0.04 -17.65
N LYS A 444 10.67 0.97 -18.57
CA LYS A 444 11.40 0.79 -19.83
C LYS A 444 12.81 0.29 -19.57
N CYS A 445 13.06 -1.00 -19.81
CA CYS A 445 14.38 -1.46 -20.18
C CYS A 445 14.46 -1.36 -21.70
N ASP A 446 14.98 -0.27 -22.21
CA ASP A 446 15.46 -0.20 -23.58
C ASP A 446 16.75 -1.06 -23.66
N VAL A 447 16.59 -2.36 -23.74
CA VAL A 447 17.66 -3.22 -24.19
C VAL A 447 17.67 -3.08 -25.72
N LEU A 448 18.56 -2.21 -26.19
CA LEU A 448 18.88 -2.14 -27.60
C LEU A 448 19.30 -3.55 -28.05
N ALA A 449 18.52 -4.14 -28.95
CA ALA A 449 18.94 -5.36 -29.63
C ALA A 449 20.32 -5.13 -30.23
N PRO A 450 21.27 -6.10 -30.13
CA PRO A 450 22.57 -5.96 -30.75
C PRO A 450 22.34 -5.81 -32.25
N THR A 451 22.70 -4.67 -32.79
CA THR A 451 22.76 -4.44 -34.23
C THR A 451 23.79 -5.44 -34.79
N GLY A 452 23.30 -6.43 -35.52
CA GLY A 452 24.13 -7.37 -36.20
C GLY A 452 25.11 -6.63 -37.12
N GLY A 453 26.37 -6.66 -36.73
CA GLY A 453 27.46 -6.31 -37.62
C GLY A 453 27.69 -7.44 -38.62
N LYS A 454 27.76 -7.06 -39.87
CA LYS A 454 28.32 -7.91 -40.94
C LYS A 454 29.79 -8.19 -40.69
#